data_6c7c13aec8ad462aae7f7065de569b82
#
_entry.id   6c7c13aec8ad462aae7f7065de569b82
#
_cell.length_a   1.000
_cell.length_b   1.000
_cell.length_c   1.000
_cell.angle_alpha   90.00
_cell.angle_beta   90.00
_cell.angle_gamma   90.00
#
_symmetry.space_group_name_H-M   'P 1'
#
loop_
_entity.id
_entity.type
_entity.pdbx_description
1 polymer ?
#
loop_
_entity_poly.entity_id
_entity_poly.type
_entity_poly.pdbx_seq_one_letter_code
_entity_poly.pdbx_strand_id
1 'polypeptide(L)'
;ETLHCAHYQALNPVVSEGMVQMAMGTPAALYNGGLLQTHLFYFDPHRQRPGLPEHVAALVDRASNDSVRVHLVNTNPVEAVPVVLQAGAFGEHRFGEALFDANGLSQQVAVDGRHLRVDLGPAVSLVIELSLTRYAHRPSYGRPPQ
;
A
#
# COMPACT_ATOMS: atom_id res chain seq x y z
N GLU A 1 -34.25 10.22 22.46
CA GLU A 1 -33.17 9.22 22.39
C GLU A 1 -31.97 9.85 21.74
N THR A 2 -30.92 10.03 22.51
CA THR A 2 -29.66 10.55 21.98
C THR A 2 -28.94 9.40 21.30
N LEU A 3 -28.90 9.41 19.96
CA LEU A 3 -28.11 8.45 19.18
C LEU A 3 -26.63 8.72 19.39
N HIS A 4 -26.01 7.92 20.24
CA HIS A 4 -24.56 7.96 20.44
C HIS A 4 -23.81 7.40 19.23
N CYS A 5 -22.64 7.97 18.89
CA CYS A 5 -21.75 7.47 17.83
C CYS A 5 -21.49 5.96 17.94
N ALA A 6 -21.41 5.42 19.15
CA ALA A 6 -21.24 3.98 19.42
C ALA A 6 -22.40 3.12 18.87
N HIS A 7 -23.59 3.69 18.73
CA HIS A 7 -24.75 2.98 18.18
C HIS A 7 -24.58 2.71 16.68
N TYR A 8 -24.02 3.67 15.94
CA TYR A 8 -23.71 3.48 14.52
C TYR A 8 -22.64 2.42 14.30
N GLN A 9 -21.63 2.36 15.18
CA GLN A 9 -20.60 1.31 15.11
C GLN A 9 -21.18 -0.08 15.38
N ALA A 10 -22.14 -0.19 16.30
CA ALA A 10 -22.81 -1.45 16.58
C ALA A 10 -23.72 -1.92 15.43
N LEU A 11 -24.29 -0.98 14.66
CA LEU A 11 -25.18 -1.27 13.53
C LEU A 11 -24.43 -1.44 12.19
N ASN A 12 -23.16 -1.02 12.11
CA ASN A 12 -22.35 -1.20 10.92
C ASN A 12 -21.36 -2.34 11.14
N PRO A 13 -21.66 -3.57 10.67
CA PRO A 13 -20.80 -4.73 10.86
C PRO A 13 -19.52 -4.68 10.01
N VAL A 14 -19.39 -3.73 9.07
CA VAL A 14 -18.24 -3.63 8.17
C VAL A 14 -17.28 -2.57 8.70
N VAL A 15 -16.33 -2.99 9.52
CA VAL A 15 -15.21 -2.15 9.97
C VAL A 15 -14.02 -2.40 9.07
N SER A 16 -13.76 -1.49 8.13
CA SER A 16 -12.65 -1.61 7.17
C SER A 16 -11.33 -0.99 7.68
N GLU A 17 -11.35 -0.28 8.81
CA GLU A 17 -10.19 0.44 9.35
C GLU A 17 -8.96 -0.45 9.54
N GLY A 18 -9.12 -1.61 10.17
CA GLY A 18 -8.04 -2.55 10.39
C GLY A 18 -7.41 -3.06 9.09
N MET A 19 -8.24 -3.35 8.08
CA MET A 19 -7.76 -3.79 6.77
C MET A 19 -6.99 -2.69 6.04
N VAL A 20 -7.48 -1.45 6.11
CA VAL A 20 -6.79 -0.30 5.54
C VAL A 20 -5.45 -0.06 6.23
N GLN A 21 -5.42 -0.12 7.57
CA GLN A 21 -4.18 0.03 8.33
C GLN A 21 -3.15 -1.04 7.95
N MET A 22 -3.57 -2.30 7.89
CA MET A 22 -2.69 -3.41 7.51
C MET A 22 -2.20 -3.30 6.07
N ALA A 23 -3.04 -2.87 5.14
CA ALA A 23 -2.63 -2.72 3.75
C ALA A 23 -1.66 -1.54 3.53
N MET A 24 -1.81 -0.46 4.29
CA MET A 24 -1.05 0.77 4.10
C MET A 24 0.16 0.91 5.05
N GLY A 25 0.28 0.04 6.06
CA GLY A 25 1.34 0.13 7.06
C GLY A 25 1.24 1.39 7.91
N THR A 26 0.06 1.67 8.43
CA THR A 26 -0.19 2.79 9.34
C THR A 26 -0.49 2.29 10.75
N PRO A 27 0.11 2.89 11.80
CA PRO A 27 -0.08 2.45 13.18
C PRO A 27 -1.37 2.95 13.83
N ALA A 28 -2.08 3.88 13.21
CA ALA A 28 -3.25 4.53 13.80
C ALA A 28 -4.42 4.58 12.83
N ALA A 29 -5.63 4.71 13.36
CA ALA A 29 -6.83 4.92 12.58
C ALA A 29 -6.70 6.16 11.67
N LEU A 30 -7.19 6.08 10.44
CA LEU A 30 -7.02 7.13 9.44
C LEU A 30 -7.61 8.47 9.87
N TYR A 31 -8.75 8.47 10.56
CA TYR A 31 -9.39 9.70 11.06
C TYR A 31 -8.61 10.38 12.21
N ASN A 32 -7.67 9.69 12.84
CA ASN A 32 -6.78 10.23 13.86
C ASN A 32 -5.42 10.66 13.31
N GLY A 33 -5.32 10.97 12.02
CA GLY A 33 -4.08 11.39 11.38
C GLY A 33 -3.19 10.25 10.88
N GLY A 34 -3.72 9.04 10.77
CA GLY A 34 -2.99 7.86 10.30
C GLY A 34 -2.41 8.02 8.89
N LEU A 35 -3.03 8.84 8.04
CA LEU A 35 -2.51 9.14 6.69
C LEU A 35 -1.11 9.78 6.72
N LEU A 36 -0.81 10.60 7.72
CA LEU A 36 0.51 11.23 7.88
C LEU A 36 1.61 10.24 8.29
N GLN A 37 1.22 9.03 8.70
CA GLN A 37 2.13 7.98 9.13
C GLN A 37 2.09 6.76 8.20
N THR A 38 1.33 6.84 7.13
CA THR A 38 1.19 5.78 6.12
C THR A 38 2.52 5.55 5.41
N HIS A 39 2.94 4.30 5.31
CA HIS A 39 4.17 3.93 4.61
C HIS A 39 3.93 3.71 3.12
N LEU A 40 2.81 3.10 2.77
CA LEU A 40 2.45 2.76 1.40
C LEU A 40 1.07 3.29 1.04
N PHE A 41 0.93 3.72 -0.20
CA PHE A 41 -0.34 4.00 -0.83
C PHE A 41 -0.38 3.32 -2.19
N TYR A 42 -1.57 3.03 -2.71
CA TYR A 42 -1.73 2.25 -3.93
C TYR A 42 -2.51 3.00 -4.99
N PHE A 43 -2.22 2.70 -6.25
CA PHE A 43 -2.99 3.16 -7.39
C PHE A 43 -3.27 2.01 -8.34
N ASP A 44 -4.48 2.01 -8.88
CA ASP A 44 -4.92 1.17 -9.98
C ASP A 44 -4.59 1.90 -11.30
N PRO A 45 -3.54 1.50 -12.02
CA PRO A 45 -3.16 2.18 -13.24
C PRO A 45 -4.13 1.95 -14.39
N HIS A 46 -4.90 0.85 -14.39
CA HIS A 46 -5.92 0.58 -15.40
C HIS A 46 -7.13 1.49 -15.25
N ARG A 47 -7.63 1.65 -14.03
CA ARG A 47 -8.79 2.50 -13.73
C ARG A 47 -8.38 3.95 -13.39
N GLN A 48 -7.09 4.23 -13.35
CA GLN A 48 -6.51 5.55 -13.02
C GLN A 48 -7.07 6.16 -11.73
N ARG A 49 -7.21 5.35 -10.70
CA ARG A 49 -7.78 5.74 -9.41
C ARG A 49 -6.89 5.33 -8.23
N PRO A 50 -7.02 6.03 -7.10
CA PRO A 50 -6.45 5.58 -5.83
C PRO A 50 -7.04 4.25 -5.37
N GLY A 51 -6.23 3.48 -4.64
CA GLY A 51 -6.58 2.20 -4.04
C GLY A 51 -6.01 1.01 -4.80
N LEU A 52 -6.21 -0.17 -4.21
CA LEU A 52 -5.79 -1.43 -4.82
C LEU A 52 -6.62 -1.73 -6.08
N PRO A 53 -5.98 -2.27 -7.13
CA PRO A 53 -6.70 -2.84 -8.26
C PRO A 53 -7.62 -3.98 -7.83
N GLU A 54 -8.63 -4.26 -8.64
CA GLU A 54 -9.45 -5.46 -8.48
C GLU A 54 -8.55 -6.70 -8.53
N HIS A 55 -8.85 -7.69 -7.72
CA HIS A 55 -8.07 -8.93 -7.56
C HIS A 55 -6.67 -8.77 -6.93
N VAL A 56 -6.28 -7.59 -6.48
CA VAL A 56 -5.04 -7.40 -5.73
C VAL A 56 -5.33 -7.23 -4.25
N ALA A 57 -4.72 -8.07 -3.42
CA ALA A 57 -4.68 -7.92 -1.98
C ALA A 57 -3.28 -7.48 -1.53
N ALA A 58 -3.21 -6.69 -0.47
CA ALA A 58 -1.97 -6.20 0.11
C ALA A 58 -1.98 -6.33 1.63
N LEU A 59 -0.83 -6.72 2.20
CA LEU A 59 -0.61 -6.77 3.64
C LEU A 59 0.78 -6.24 3.96
N VAL A 60 0.87 -5.18 4.74
CA VAL A 60 2.12 -4.73 5.36
C VAL A 60 2.29 -5.47 6.67
N ASP A 61 3.27 -6.35 6.75
CA ASP A 61 3.57 -7.16 7.94
C ASP A 61 4.74 -6.62 8.76
N ARG A 62 5.54 -5.73 8.16
CA ARG A 62 6.63 -5.02 8.85
C ARG A 62 6.70 -3.57 8.37
N ALA A 63 6.77 -2.65 9.31
CA ALA A 63 7.01 -1.24 9.05
C ALA A 63 7.98 -0.69 10.11
N SER A 64 8.98 0.06 9.65
CA SER A 64 9.95 0.76 10.49
C SER A 64 10.11 2.21 10.01
N ASN A 65 11.05 2.95 10.57
CA ASN A 65 11.32 4.32 10.13
C ASN A 65 11.95 4.40 8.73
N ASP A 66 12.63 3.33 8.31
CA ASP A 66 13.48 3.28 7.12
C ASP A 66 13.17 2.12 6.17
N SER A 67 12.18 1.30 6.49
CA SER A 67 11.76 0.18 5.65
C SER A 67 10.30 -0.20 5.83
N VAL A 68 9.76 -0.85 4.81
CA VAL A 68 8.44 -1.45 4.84
C VAL A 68 8.46 -2.76 4.06
N ARG A 69 7.85 -3.81 4.62
CA ARG A 69 7.66 -5.08 3.94
C ARG A 69 6.19 -5.29 3.64
N VAL A 70 5.89 -5.54 2.37
CA VAL A 70 4.53 -5.74 1.89
C VAL A 70 4.41 -7.07 1.16
N HIS A 71 3.33 -7.79 1.44
CA HIS A 71 2.88 -8.94 0.68
C HIS A 71 1.83 -8.47 -0.32
N LEU A 72 2.01 -8.79 -1.58
CA LEU A 72 1.05 -8.55 -2.65
C LEU A 72 0.58 -9.87 -3.23
N VAL A 73 -0.71 -10.00 -3.44
CA VAL A 73 -1.31 -11.21 -4.01
C VAL A 73 -2.25 -10.81 -5.14
N ASN A 74 -2.03 -11.40 -6.32
CA ASN A 74 -3.01 -11.37 -7.38
C ASN A 74 -3.90 -12.60 -7.28
N THR A 75 -5.18 -12.39 -6.99
CA THR A 75 -6.18 -13.47 -6.87
C THR A 75 -6.83 -13.84 -8.21
N ASN A 76 -6.52 -13.10 -9.29
CA ASN A 76 -6.96 -13.46 -10.63
C ASN A 76 -6.11 -14.65 -11.14
N PRO A 77 -6.70 -15.80 -11.48
CA PRO A 77 -5.95 -16.97 -11.92
C PRO A 77 -5.49 -16.89 -13.40
N VAL A 78 -5.96 -15.91 -14.15
CA VAL A 78 -5.79 -15.85 -15.61
C VAL A 78 -4.98 -14.65 -16.06
N GLU A 79 -5.21 -13.49 -15.42
CA GLU A 79 -4.67 -12.22 -15.90
C GLU A 79 -3.62 -11.65 -14.96
N ALA A 80 -2.61 -11.04 -15.53
CA ALA A 80 -1.66 -10.21 -14.80
C ALA A 80 -2.32 -8.87 -14.43
N VAL A 81 -2.10 -8.41 -13.20
CA VAL A 81 -2.68 -7.15 -12.70
C VAL A 81 -1.55 -6.22 -12.25
N PRO A 82 -1.42 -5.03 -12.88
CA PRO A 82 -0.47 -4.03 -12.44
C PRO A 82 -0.99 -3.28 -11.23
N VAL A 83 -0.08 -2.96 -10.31
CA VAL A 83 -0.32 -2.06 -9.17
C VAL A 83 0.83 -1.07 -9.06
N VAL A 84 0.52 0.17 -8.71
CA VAL A 84 1.54 1.18 -8.39
C VAL A 84 1.54 1.39 -6.89
N LEU A 85 2.71 1.19 -6.27
CA LEU A 85 2.97 1.53 -4.88
C LEU A 85 3.51 2.96 -4.83
N GLN A 86 3.04 3.76 -3.89
CA GLN A 86 3.53 5.10 -3.62
C GLN A 86 4.12 5.16 -2.21
N ALA A 87 5.25 5.83 -2.08
CA ALA A 87 5.93 6.04 -0.81
C ALA A 87 5.22 7.14 0.02
N GLY A 88 4.41 6.71 0.97
CA GLY A 88 3.54 7.57 1.77
C GLY A 88 2.21 7.92 1.11
N ALA A 89 1.24 8.43 1.88
CA ALA A 89 -0.09 8.76 1.37
C ALA A 89 -0.09 9.88 0.31
N PHE A 90 0.88 10.80 0.40
CA PHE A 90 0.99 11.97 -0.46
C PHE A 90 2.28 11.97 -1.30
N GLY A 91 2.94 10.83 -1.41
CA GLY A 91 4.24 10.71 -2.09
C GLY A 91 5.35 11.51 -1.41
N GLU A 92 5.23 11.73 -0.10
CA GLU A 92 6.17 12.52 0.70
C GLU A 92 7.45 11.75 1.06
N HIS A 93 7.43 10.43 0.91
CA HIS A 93 8.59 9.57 1.13
C HIS A 93 9.28 9.22 -0.19
N ARG A 94 10.41 8.53 -0.11
CA ARG A 94 11.16 8.01 -1.25
C ARG A 94 11.52 6.54 -0.99
N PHE A 95 11.25 5.69 -1.95
CA PHE A 95 11.83 4.35 -2.01
C PHE A 95 13.28 4.45 -2.47
N GLY A 96 14.17 3.71 -1.82
CA GLY A 96 15.54 3.52 -2.29
C GLY A 96 15.65 2.24 -3.10
N GLU A 97 15.78 1.11 -2.43
CA GLU A 97 15.90 -0.22 -3.02
C GLU A 97 14.66 -1.05 -2.72
N ALA A 98 14.32 -1.93 -3.66
CA ALA A 98 13.29 -2.94 -3.52
C ALA A 98 13.92 -4.32 -3.60
N LEU A 99 13.70 -5.15 -2.61
CA LEU A 99 14.04 -6.57 -2.61
C LEU A 99 12.76 -7.37 -2.82
N PHE A 100 12.67 -8.03 -3.96
CA PHE A 100 11.57 -8.92 -4.33
C PHE A 100 11.90 -10.34 -3.91
N ASP A 101 10.99 -11.01 -3.23
CA ASP A 101 11.08 -12.44 -2.95
C ASP A 101 9.84 -13.14 -3.52
N ALA A 102 10.10 -14.00 -4.50
CA ALA A 102 9.10 -14.84 -5.12
C ALA A 102 9.61 -16.29 -5.12
N ASN A 103 8.98 -17.16 -4.35
CA ASN A 103 9.29 -18.58 -4.28
C ASN A 103 10.77 -18.91 -3.98
N GLY A 104 11.42 -18.10 -3.14
CA GLY A 104 12.81 -18.28 -2.74
C GLY A 104 13.84 -17.72 -3.75
N LEU A 105 13.38 -17.02 -4.79
CA LEU A 105 14.23 -16.24 -5.67
C LEU A 105 14.15 -14.77 -5.26
N SER A 106 15.28 -14.25 -4.81
CA SER A 106 15.38 -12.84 -4.39
C SER A 106 16.03 -12.02 -5.49
N GLN A 107 15.40 -10.90 -5.84
CA GLN A 107 15.91 -9.93 -6.80
C GLN A 107 15.89 -8.53 -6.17
N GLN A 108 17.01 -7.82 -6.28
CA GLN A 108 17.14 -6.45 -5.81
C GLN A 108 17.11 -5.47 -6.98
N VAL A 109 16.35 -4.39 -6.83
CA VAL A 109 16.18 -3.35 -7.86
C VAL A 109 16.27 -1.98 -7.19
N ALA A 110 17.03 -1.07 -7.77
CA ALA A 110 17.02 0.33 -7.37
C ALA A 110 15.74 1.01 -7.90
N VAL A 111 14.96 1.61 -7.00
CA VAL A 111 13.74 2.36 -7.35
C VAL A 111 14.04 3.85 -7.40
N ASP A 112 14.70 4.35 -6.37
CA ASP A 112 15.12 5.75 -6.18
C ASP A 112 14.04 6.78 -6.54
N GLY A 113 12.82 6.54 -6.09
CA GLY A 113 11.66 7.33 -6.48
C GLY A 113 10.47 7.22 -5.53
N ARG A 114 9.41 7.96 -5.84
CA ARG A 114 8.16 7.96 -5.07
C ARG A 114 7.27 6.77 -5.40
N HIS A 115 7.43 6.20 -6.58
CA HIS A 115 6.52 5.20 -7.12
C HIS A 115 7.28 3.98 -7.60
N LEU A 116 6.70 2.82 -7.34
CA LEU A 116 7.15 1.54 -7.86
C LEU A 116 5.95 0.86 -8.53
N ARG A 117 6.06 0.60 -9.83
CA ARG A 117 5.10 -0.22 -10.55
C ARG A 117 5.49 -1.69 -10.42
N VAL A 118 4.52 -2.52 -10.09
CA VAL A 118 4.65 -3.97 -9.99
C VAL A 118 3.58 -4.62 -10.85
N ASP A 119 3.99 -5.46 -11.78
CA ASP A 119 3.08 -6.25 -12.61
C ASP A 119 3.00 -7.67 -12.02
N LEU A 120 1.91 -7.93 -11.30
CA LEU A 120 1.66 -9.22 -10.65
C LEU A 120 1.11 -10.23 -11.65
N GLY A 121 1.85 -11.29 -11.94
CA GLY A 121 1.36 -12.39 -12.77
C GLY A 121 0.10 -13.05 -12.21
N PRO A 122 -0.59 -13.90 -13.00
CA PRO A 122 -1.77 -14.63 -12.56
C PRO A 122 -1.48 -15.50 -11.34
N ALA A 123 -2.34 -15.44 -10.31
CA ALA A 123 -2.23 -16.22 -9.08
C ALA A 123 -0.87 -16.10 -8.35
N VAL A 124 -0.12 -15.02 -8.56
CA VAL A 124 1.19 -14.79 -7.92
C VAL A 124 1.02 -14.16 -6.55
N SER A 125 1.80 -14.67 -5.60
CA SER A 125 2.08 -14.03 -4.31
C SER A 125 3.53 -13.54 -4.32
N LEU A 126 3.74 -12.28 -3.95
CA LEU A 126 5.03 -11.62 -3.98
C LEU A 126 5.27 -10.88 -2.67
N VAL A 127 6.44 -11.05 -2.08
CA VAL A 127 6.89 -10.27 -0.93
C VAL A 127 7.90 -9.24 -1.42
N ILE A 128 7.71 -7.99 -1.01
CA ILE A 128 8.61 -6.89 -1.36
C ILE A 128 9.06 -6.21 -0.07
N GLU A 129 10.36 -6.13 0.14
CA GLU A 129 10.96 -5.29 1.17
C GLU A 129 11.51 -4.03 0.51
N LEU A 130 11.01 -2.86 0.95
CA LEU A 130 11.33 -1.56 0.39
C LEU A 130 12.11 -0.75 1.42
N SER A 131 13.28 -0.26 1.06
CA SER A 131 13.92 0.79 1.85
C SER A 131 13.18 2.11 1.66
N LEU A 132 13.07 2.90 2.74
CA LEU A 132 12.24 4.08 2.78
C LEU A 132 12.99 5.26 3.40
N THR A 133 13.10 6.37 2.67
CA THR A 133 13.52 7.67 3.22
C THR A 133 12.27 8.50 3.46
N ARG A 134 11.98 8.77 4.75
CA ARG A 134 10.77 9.53 5.12
C ARG A 134 10.94 11.02 4.84
N TYR A 135 9.86 11.66 4.39
CA TYR A 135 9.74 13.10 4.16
C TYR A 135 10.83 13.66 3.22
N ALA A 136 11.25 12.85 2.23
CA ALA A 136 12.21 13.25 1.21
C ALA A 136 11.65 14.25 0.19
N HIS A 137 10.33 14.32 0.08
CA HIS A 137 9.64 15.14 -0.89
C HIS A 137 8.54 15.97 -0.23
N ARG A 138 8.11 17.04 -0.90
CA ARG A 138 6.90 17.76 -0.52
C ARG A 138 5.67 16.89 -0.83
N PRO A 139 4.69 16.85 0.09
CA PRO A 139 3.41 16.17 -0.16
C PRO A 139 2.74 16.66 -1.44
N SER A 140 2.12 15.77 -2.18
CA SER A 140 1.45 16.08 -3.44
C SER A 140 0.21 15.21 -3.62
N TYR A 141 -0.85 15.78 -4.19
CA TYR A 141 -2.03 15.05 -4.65
C TYR A 141 -1.93 14.68 -6.14
N GLY A 142 -0.75 14.85 -6.75
CA GLY A 142 -0.50 14.46 -8.13
C GLY A 142 -0.70 12.96 -8.32
N ARG A 143 -1.21 12.58 -9.50
CA ARG A 143 -1.29 11.17 -9.87
C ARG A 143 0.11 10.61 -10.13
N PRO A 144 0.36 9.33 -9.83
CA PRO A 144 1.61 8.68 -10.23
C PRO A 144 1.74 8.68 -11.76
N PRO A 145 2.98 8.66 -12.27
CA PRO A 145 3.20 8.46 -13.70
C PRO A 145 2.61 7.13 -14.16
N GLN A 146 2.16 7.08 -15.41
CA GLN A 146 1.58 5.89 -16.04
C GLN A 146 2.66 4.85 -16.39
#